data_7699499ba21e96adfc93daabad4ef3ec
#
_entry.id   7699499ba21e96adfc93daabad4ef3ec
#
_cell.length_a   1.000
_cell.length_b   1.000
_cell.length_c   1.000
_cell.angle_alpha   90.00
_cell.angle_beta   90.00
_cell.angle_gamma   90.00
#
_symmetry.space_group_name_H-M   'P 1'
#
loop_
_entity.id
_entity.type
_entity.pdbx_description
1 polymer ?
#
loop_
_entity_poly.entity_id
_entity_poly.type
_entity_poly.pdbx_seq_one_letter_code
_entity_poly.pdbx_strand_id
1 'polypeptide(L)'
;MLHTFAVLGGDARQHYLAELLTASGFTVHTFAVPELPNTAASLEESVSQADAVCLPTPAVTSGAITGLSGLTPAHLLSLLPERAVVFGGGLGAFKTLLQRTDTPYYDLLQNTALAAQSAPLPAEGALLLALQAMPIAIRDSAVLVTGFGRIGKSLSAKLHALGAAGGCV
;
A
#
# COMPACT_ATOMS: atom_id res chain seq x y z
N MET A 1 -22.94 -5.24 -5.93
CA MET A 1 -22.49 -4.68 -4.62
C MET A 1 -21.36 -5.58 -4.13
N LEU A 2 -20.25 -5.04 -3.62
CA LEU A 2 -19.12 -5.87 -3.15
C LEU A 2 -19.46 -6.45 -1.78
N HIS A 3 -19.32 -7.76 -1.62
CA HIS A 3 -19.58 -8.47 -0.36
C HIS A 3 -18.39 -9.32 0.10
N THR A 4 -17.66 -9.90 -0.85
CA THR A 4 -16.56 -10.82 -0.59
C THR A 4 -15.25 -10.21 -1.05
N PHE A 5 -14.29 -10.12 -0.14
CA PHE A 5 -12.96 -9.57 -0.37
C PHE A 5 -11.89 -10.64 -0.21
N ALA A 6 -10.95 -10.71 -1.13
CA ALA A 6 -9.72 -11.45 -0.97
C ALA A 6 -8.59 -10.46 -0.64
N VAL A 7 -7.97 -10.60 0.52
CA VAL A 7 -6.83 -9.78 0.96
C VAL A 7 -5.56 -10.62 0.84
N LEU A 8 -4.63 -10.19 0.00
CA LEU A 8 -3.49 -11.02 -0.41
C LEU A 8 -2.15 -10.38 -0.03
N GLY A 9 -1.26 -11.19 0.53
CA GLY A 9 0.15 -10.85 0.77
C GLY A 9 0.39 -9.59 1.59
N GLY A 10 1.49 -8.88 1.31
CA GLY A 10 1.78 -7.56 1.86
C GLY A 10 2.46 -7.55 3.21
N ASP A 11 2.04 -6.63 4.05
CA ASP A 11 2.57 -6.36 5.39
C ASP A 11 1.44 -6.06 6.39
N ALA A 12 1.76 -5.51 7.55
CA ALA A 12 0.79 -5.18 8.59
C ALA A 12 -0.41 -4.34 8.10
N ARG A 13 -0.26 -3.58 7.02
CA ARG A 13 -1.37 -2.79 6.43
C ARG A 13 -2.46 -3.69 5.87
N GLN A 14 -2.08 -4.84 5.28
CA GLN A 14 -3.04 -5.82 4.78
C GLN A 14 -3.75 -6.54 5.94
N HIS A 15 -3.04 -6.79 7.03
CA HIS A 15 -3.64 -7.31 8.26
C HIS A 15 -4.76 -6.36 8.75
N TYR A 16 -4.44 -5.09 9.01
CA TYR A 16 -5.44 -4.10 9.44
C TYR A 16 -6.59 -3.93 8.46
N LEU A 17 -6.32 -4.00 7.15
CA LEU A 17 -7.38 -3.95 6.14
C LEU A 17 -8.33 -5.14 6.28
N ALA A 18 -7.82 -6.34 6.46
CA ALA A 18 -8.64 -7.54 6.64
C ALA A 18 -9.51 -7.46 7.90
N GLU A 19 -8.94 -7.01 9.02
CA GLU A 19 -9.69 -6.77 10.26
C GLU A 19 -10.79 -5.71 10.08
N LEU A 20 -10.47 -4.59 9.44
CA LEU A 20 -11.41 -3.49 9.21
C LEU A 20 -12.59 -3.94 8.32
N LEU A 21 -12.31 -4.67 7.25
CA LEU A 21 -13.34 -5.20 6.35
C LEU A 21 -14.23 -6.20 7.09
N THR A 22 -13.64 -7.11 7.88
CA THR A 22 -14.39 -8.08 8.70
C THR A 22 -15.27 -7.38 9.73
N ALA A 23 -14.74 -6.39 10.45
CA ALA A 23 -15.49 -5.59 11.41
C ALA A 23 -16.63 -4.78 10.75
N SER A 24 -16.47 -4.46 9.46
CA SER A 24 -17.50 -3.78 8.66
C SER A 24 -18.57 -4.73 8.10
N GLY A 25 -18.52 -6.03 8.42
CA GLY A 25 -19.51 -7.02 8.04
C GLY A 25 -19.30 -7.65 6.66
N PHE A 26 -18.14 -7.47 6.04
CA PHE A 26 -17.79 -8.14 4.78
C PHE A 26 -17.24 -9.55 5.02
N THR A 27 -17.43 -10.44 4.04
CA THR A 27 -16.74 -11.72 3.99
C THR A 27 -15.31 -11.49 3.50
N VAL A 28 -14.32 -11.93 4.28
CA VAL A 28 -12.91 -11.70 3.98
C VAL A 28 -12.16 -13.01 3.90
N HIS A 29 -11.52 -13.25 2.77
CA HIS A 29 -10.56 -14.33 2.57
C HIS A 29 -9.14 -13.76 2.62
N THR A 30 -8.29 -14.32 3.48
CA THR A 30 -6.88 -13.92 3.62
C THR A 30 -5.97 -15.01 3.05
N PHE A 31 -4.94 -14.60 2.31
CA PHE A 31 -3.91 -15.52 1.85
C PHE A 31 -2.52 -14.87 1.91
N ALA A 32 -1.60 -15.49 2.64
CA ALA A 32 -0.24 -15.01 2.89
C ALA A 32 -0.18 -13.58 3.49
N VAL A 33 -1.18 -13.19 4.25
CA VAL A 33 -1.17 -11.93 5.01
C VAL A 33 -0.40 -12.17 6.31
N PRO A 34 0.64 -11.37 6.63
CA PRO A 34 1.40 -11.53 7.86
C PRO A 34 0.52 -11.52 9.10
N GLU A 35 0.83 -12.40 10.06
CA GLU A 35 0.17 -12.51 11.37
C GLU A 35 -1.32 -12.92 11.33
N LEU A 36 -1.87 -13.18 10.14
CA LEU A 36 -3.19 -13.76 9.98
C LEU A 36 -3.12 -15.18 9.40
N PRO A 37 -3.98 -16.10 9.87
CA PRO A 37 -4.10 -17.40 9.22
C PRO A 37 -4.66 -17.24 7.81
N ASN A 38 -4.26 -18.14 6.89
CA ASN A 38 -4.97 -18.27 5.64
C ASN A 38 -6.38 -18.78 5.94
N THR A 39 -7.40 -18.11 5.42
CA THR A 39 -8.79 -18.54 5.55
C THR A 39 -9.22 -19.48 4.43
N ALA A 40 -8.39 -19.63 3.39
CA ALA A 40 -8.55 -20.56 2.28
C ALA A 40 -7.34 -21.50 2.20
N ALA A 41 -7.55 -22.71 1.69
CA ALA A 41 -6.49 -23.70 1.55
C ALA A 41 -5.51 -23.39 0.42
N SER A 42 -5.94 -22.60 -0.58
CA SER A 42 -5.11 -22.18 -1.70
C SER A 42 -5.40 -20.73 -2.11
N LEU A 43 -4.52 -20.17 -2.94
CA LEU A 43 -4.73 -18.86 -3.54
C LEU A 43 -5.98 -18.86 -4.43
N GLU A 44 -6.15 -19.89 -5.25
CA GLU A 44 -7.29 -20.06 -6.14
C GLU A 44 -8.60 -20.03 -5.35
N GLU A 45 -8.65 -20.75 -4.24
CA GLU A 45 -9.82 -20.76 -3.37
C GLU A 45 -10.07 -19.37 -2.78
N SER A 46 -9.03 -18.67 -2.35
CA SER A 46 -9.16 -17.34 -1.73
C SER A 46 -9.74 -16.30 -2.69
N VAL A 47 -9.49 -16.41 -3.99
CA VAL A 47 -9.95 -15.44 -5.00
C VAL A 47 -11.21 -15.89 -5.74
N SER A 48 -11.54 -17.18 -5.78
CA SER A 48 -12.61 -17.76 -6.62
C SER A 48 -13.98 -17.17 -6.37
N GLN A 49 -14.28 -16.73 -5.15
CA GLN A 49 -15.55 -16.13 -4.75
C GLN A 49 -15.46 -14.62 -4.53
N ALA A 50 -14.28 -14.01 -4.74
CA ALA A 50 -14.08 -12.61 -4.44
C ALA A 50 -14.79 -11.69 -5.44
N ASP A 51 -15.50 -10.70 -4.92
CA ASP A 51 -15.97 -9.55 -5.67
C ASP A 51 -14.85 -8.50 -5.80
N ALA A 52 -13.95 -8.47 -4.82
CA ALA A 52 -12.81 -7.55 -4.77
C ALA A 52 -11.53 -8.26 -4.32
N VAL A 53 -10.42 -7.98 -4.98
CA VAL A 53 -9.09 -8.48 -4.59
C VAL A 53 -8.23 -7.30 -4.17
N CYS A 54 -7.81 -7.31 -2.90
CA CYS A 54 -7.00 -6.26 -2.29
C CYS A 54 -5.53 -6.66 -2.28
N LEU A 55 -4.73 -5.96 -3.06
CA LEU A 55 -3.29 -6.14 -3.17
C LEU A 55 -2.53 -5.13 -2.31
N PRO A 56 -1.28 -5.41 -1.96
CA PRO A 56 -0.43 -4.51 -1.20
C PRO A 56 -0.12 -3.18 -1.91
N THR A 57 0.60 -2.32 -1.23
CA THR A 57 1.20 -1.11 -1.79
C THR A 57 2.71 -1.10 -1.44
N PRO A 58 3.62 -1.28 -2.42
CA PRO A 58 3.35 -1.52 -3.85
C PRO A 58 2.74 -2.91 -4.12
N ALA A 59 1.87 -3.01 -5.13
CA ALA A 59 1.21 -4.27 -5.48
C ALA A 59 2.18 -5.28 -6.12
N VAL A 60 3.15 -4.78 -6.88
CA VAL A 60 4.14 -5.59 -7.59
C VAL A 60 5.54 -5.15 -7.19
N THR A 61 6.36 -6.10 -6.79
CA THR A 61 7.79 -5.91 -6.49
C THR A 61 8.60 -7.00 -7.18
N SER A 62 9.64 -6.61 -7.90
CA SER A 62 10.53 -7.56 -8.64
C SER A 62 9.78 -8.54 -9.53
N GLY A 63 8.69 -8.11 -10.16
CA GLY A 63 7.90 -8.92 -11.10
C GLY A 63 6.90 -9.89 -10.47
N ALA A 64 6.80 -9.94 -9.15
CA ALA A 64 5.83 -10.75 -8.40
C ALA A 64 4.88 -9.88 -7.58
N ILE A 65 3.74 -10.42 -7.19
CA ILE A 65 2.83 -9.79 -6.23
C ILE A 65 3.54 -9.71 -4.87
N THR A 66 3.56 -8.53 -4.29
CA THR A 66 4.28 -8.26 -3.05
C THR A 66 3.78 -9.14 -1.90
N GLY A 67 4.70 -9.84 -1.23
CA GLY A 67 4.37 -10.79 -0.18
C GLY A 67 3.98 -12.19 -0.68
N LEU A 68 3.95 -12.43 -1.98
CA LEU A 68 3.60 -13.72 -2.61
C LEU A 68 4.71 -14.16 -3.57
N SER A 69 5.74 -14.81 -3.03
CA SER A 69 6.90 -15.25 -3.82
C SER A 69 6.48 -16.15 -4.98
N GLY A 70 6.95 -15.85 -6.19
CA GLY A 70 6.67 -16.61 -7.40
C GLY A 70 5.30 -16.35 -8.05
N LEU A 71 4.40 -15.62 -7.40
CA LEU A 71 3.11 -15.27 -8.01
C LEU A 71 3.28 -14.08 -8.94
N THR A 72 3.23 -14.33 -10.23
CA THR A 72 3.26 -13.27 -11.24
C THR A 72 1.89 -12.58 -11.37
N PRO A 73 1.86 -11.29 -11.76
CA PRO A 73 0.61 -10.60 -12.09
C PRO A 73 -0.26 -11.32 -13.12
N ALA A 74 0.36 -11.96 -14.14
CA ALA A 74 -0.36 -12.70 -15.17
C ALA A 74 -1.03 -13.96 -14.61
N HIS A 75 -0.35 -14.68 -13.71
CA HIS A 75 -0.92 -15.85 -13.06
C HIS A 75 -2.06 -15.44 -12.13
N LEU A 76 -1.89 -14.40 -11.30
CA LEU A 76 -3.01 -13.91 -10.49
C LEU A 76 -4.22 -13.54 -11.36
N LEU A 77 -3.99 -12.83 -12.46
CA LEU A 77 -5.06 -12.44 -13.39
C LEU A 77 -5.85 -13.65 -13.92
N SER A 78 -5.17 -14.77 -14.22
CA SER A 78 -5.84 -15.99 -14.70
C SER A 78 -6.71 -16.69 -13.66
N LEU A 79 -6.55 -16.34 -12.38
CA LEU A 79 -7.34 -16.89 -11.27
C LEU A 79 -8.53 -15.99 -10.87
N LEU A 80 -8.56 -14.75 -11.36
CA LEU A 80 -9.60 -13.80 -10.97
C LEU A 80 -10.94 -14.14 -11.61
N PRO A 81 -12.05 -14.07 -10.86
CA PRO A 81 -13.38 -14.09 -11.45
C PRO A 81 -13.60 -12.89 -12.39
N GLU A 82 -14.36 -13.06 -13.47
CA GLU A 82 -14.65 -11.98 -14.43
C GLU A 82 -15.24 -10.73 -13.79
N ARG A 83 -15.95 -10.90 -12.67
CA ARG A 83 -16.60 -9.79 -11.94
C ARG A 83 -15.68 -9.08 -10.94
N ALA A 84 -14.51 -9.65 -10.67
CA ALA A 84 -13.65 -9.15 -9.60
C ALA A 84 -13.06 -7.77 -9.92
N VAL A 85 -13.04 -6.91 -8.91
CA VAL A 85 -12.37 -5.61 -8.97
C VAL A 85 -11.02 -5.71 -8.25
N VAL A 86 -9.95 -5.23 -8.86
CA VAL A 86 -8.61 -5.24 -8.25
C VAL A 86 -8.31 -3.90 -7.59
N PHE A 87 -8.01 -3.91 -6.30
CA PHE A 87 -7.51 -2.77 -5.54
C PHE A 87 -6.03 -2.98 -5.19
N GLY A 88 -5.20 -1.97 -5.37
CA GLY A 88 -3.80 -2.02 -5.00
C GLY A 88 -3.13 -0.67 -5.21
N GLY A 89 -1.91 -0.52 -4.72
CA GLY A 89 -1.14 0.69 -4.95
C GLY A 89 0.13 0.40 -5.73
N GLY A 90 0.43 1.21 -6.78
CA GLY A 90 1.60 1.00 -7.60
C GLY A 90 1.52 -0.31 -8.39
N LEU A 91 0.45 -0.48 -9.15
CA LEU A 91 0.15 -1.68 -9.93
C LEU A 91 1.23 -1.98 -10.99
N GLY A 92 2.02 -0.97 -11.42
CA GLY A 92 3.12 -1.17 -12.36
C GLY A 92 2.66 -1.83 -13.68
N ALA A 93 3.40 -2.85 -14.13
CA ALA A 93 3.08 -3.60 -15.35
C ALA A 93 1.73 -4.35 -15.24
N PHE A 94 1.25 -4.67 -14.05
CA PHE A 94 -0.04 -5.33 -13.85
C PHE A 94 -1.20 -4.46 -14.37
N LYS A 95 -1.12 -3.14 -14.23
CA LYS A 95 -2.10 -2.22 -14.79
C LYS A 95 -2.35 -2.46 -16.28
N THR A 96 -1.29 -2.68 -17.07
CA THR A 96 -1.41 -2.95 -18.50
C THR A 96 -2.13 -4.28 -18.79
N LEU A 97 -1.90 -5.28 -17.96
CA LEU A 97 -2.59 -6.57 -18.09
C LEU A 97 -4.08 -6.42 -17.78
N LEU A 98 -4.42 -5.77 -16.67
CA LEU A 98 -5.81 -5.50 -16.27
C LEU A 98 -6.57 -4.71 -17.35
N GLN A 99 -5.92 -3.72 -17.97
CA GLN A 99 -6.50 -2.96 -19.08
C GLN A 99 -6.75 -3.81 -20.35
N ARG A 100 -5.87 -4.75 -20.65
CA ARG A 100 -6.00 -5.63 -21.82
C ARG A 100 -7.13 -6.65 -21.66
N THR A 101 -7.47 -7.01 -20.44
CA THR A 101 -8.55 -7.98 -20.13
C THR A 101 -9.84 -7.29 -19.68
N ASP A 102 -9.88 -5.97 -19.75
CA ASP A 102 -11.03 -5.14 -19.30
C ASP A 102 -11.42 -5.39 -17.82
N THR A 103 -10.45 -5.86 -17.02
CA THR A 103 -10.64 -6.13 -15.60
C THR A 103 -10.69 -4.81 -14.83
N PRO A 104 -11.76 -4.53 -14.09
CA PRO A 104 -11.86 -3.31 -13.30
C PRO A 104 -10.77 -3.23 -12.23
N TYR A 105 -10.13 -2.07 -12.07
CA TYR A 105 -9.10 -1.88 -11.05
C TYR A 105 -9.08 -0.46 -10.47
N TYR A 106 -8.56 -0.36 -9.26
CA TYR A 106 -8.30 0.90 -8.57
C TYR A 106 -6.83 0.96 -8.13
N ASP A 107 -6.05 1.90 -8.69
CA ASP A 107 -4.69 2.17 -8.22
C ASP A 107 -4.72 3.25 -7.15
N LEU A 108 -4.54 2.84 -5.90
CA LEU A 108 -4.61 3.70 -4.72
C LEU A 108 -3.58 4.83 -4.75
N LEU A 109 -2.40 4.62 -5.38
CA LEU A 109 -1.38 5.67 -5.49
C LEU A 109 -1.75 6.77 -6.49
N GLN A 110 -2.72 6.52 -7.37
CA GLN A 110 -3.25 7.54 -8.27
C GLN A 110 -4.38 8.38 -7.63
N ASN A 111 -4.88 7.97 -6.47
CA ASN A 111 -5.82 8.77 -5.71
C ASN A 111 -5.09 9.91 -5.00
N THR A 112 -5.21 11.13 -5.55
CA THR A 112 -4.51 12.31 -5.03
C THR A 112 -4.93 12.70 -3.61
N ALA A 113 -6.19 12.49 -3.25
CA ALA A 113 -6.70 12.77 -1.91
C ALA A 113 -6.10 11.79 -0.88
N LEU A 114 -6.13 10.49 -1.19
CA LEU A 114 -5.52 9.47 -0.34
C LEU A 114 -4.00 9.69 -0.18
N ALA A 115 -3.34 10.01 -1.28
CA ALA A 115 -1.90 10.26 -1.27
C ALA A 115 -1.53 11.55 -0.49
N ALA A 116 -2.39 12.56 -0.47
CA ALA A 116 -2.21 13.75 0.35
C ALA A 116 -2.40 13.45 1.84
N GLN A 117 -3.43 12.68 2.19
CA GLN A 117 -3.71 12.27 3.57
C GLN A 117 -2.64 11.33 4.14
N SER A 118 -2.03 10.48 3.32
CA SER A 118 -0.98 9.55 3.76
C SER A 118 0.43 10.15 3.80
N ALA A 119 0.67 11.30 3.17
CA ALA A 119 1.99 11.93 3.12
C ALA A 119 2.60 12.32 4.51
N PRO A 120 1.83 12.70 5.54
CA PRO A 120 2.37 12.94 6.88
C PRO A 120 3.05 11.73 7.51
N LEU A 121 2.58 10.50 7.25
CA LEU A 121 3.10 9.28 7.89
C LEU A 121 4.57 9.01 7.56
N PRO A 122 5.00 8.91 6.28
CA PRO A 122 6.41 8.75 5.96
C PRO A 122 7.26 9.97 6.35
N ALA A 123 6.68 11.18 6.42
CA ALA A 123 7.39 12.35 6.93
C ALA A 123 7.70 12.23 8.42
N GLU A 124 6.81 11.65 9.23
CA GLU A 124 7.04 11.34 10.64
C GLU A 124 8.09 10.25 10.81
N GLY A 125 8.04 9.21 9.98
CA GLY A 125 9.08 8.18 9.96
C GLY A 125 10.46 8.75 9.64
N ALA A 126 10.57 9.64 8.65
CA ALA A 126 11.82 10.31 8.32
C ALA A 126 12.32 11.21 9.47
N LEU A 127 11.41 11.91 10.15
CA LEU A 127 11.74 12.71 11.33
C LEU A 127 12.26 11.84 12.48
N LEU A 128 11.62 10.70 12.74
CA LEU A 128 12.05 9.74 13.77
C LEU A 128 13.49 9.26 13.48
N LEU A 129 13.76 8.86 12.23
CA LEU A 129 15.10 8.42 11.82
C LEU A 129 16.13 9.53 11.95
N ALA A 130 15.77 10.78 11.61
CA ALA A 130 16.65 11.92 11.78
C ALA A 130 16.98 12.15 13.27
N LEU A 131 15.98 12.12 14.15
CA LEU A 131 16.19 12.27 15.61
C LEU A 131 17.06 11.17 16.20
N GLN A 132 16.97 9.96 15.70
CA GLN A 132 17.80 8.83 16.14
C GLN A 132 19.24 8.92 15.62
N ALA A 133 19.43 9.43 14.41
CA ALA A 133 20.75 9.48 13.77
C ALA A 133 21.57 10.73 14.13
N MET A 134 20.90 11.83 14.48
CA MET A 134 21.57 13.11 14.77
C MET A 134 22.13 13.14 16.19
N PRO A 135 23.42 13.51 16.38
CA PRO A 135 24.01 13.68 17.72
C PRO A 135 23.62 15.01 18.39
N ILE A 136 22.88 15.86 17.70
CA ILE A 136 22.46 17.19 18.14
C ILE A 136 20.95 17.36 17.97
N ALA A 137 20.38 18.36 18.63
CA ALA A 137 18.96 18.71 18.48
C ALA A 137 18.66 19.22 17.07
N ILE A 138 17.43 19.02 16.62
CA ILE A 138 16.94 19.58 15.34
C ILE A 138 16.85 21.11 15.41
N ARG A 139 16.50 21.67 16.58
CA ARG A 139 16.47 23.12 16.78
C ARG A 139 17.81 23.74 16.40
N ASP A 140 17.75 24.82 15.62
CA ASP A 140 18.90 25.58 15.11
C ASP A 140 19.87 24.78 14.22
N SER A 141 19.54 23.52 13.89
CA SER A 141 20.31 22.74 12.91
C SER A 141 19.93 23.11 11.48
N ALA A 142 20.90 23.09 10.55
CA ALA A 142 20.66 23.26 9.12
C ALA A 142 20.22 21.92 8.52
N VAL A 143 19.00 21.86 7.99
CA VAL A 143 18.44 20.65 7.37
C VAL A 143 18.06 20.94 5.92
N LEU A 144 18.55 20.10 5.01
CA LEU A 144 18.19 20.13 3.60
C LEU A 144 17.24 18.95 3.29
N VAL A 145 16.06 19.27 2.78
CA VAL A 145 15.12 18.26 2.27
C VAL A 145 15.19 18.26 0.74
N THR A 146 15.70 17.16 0.16
CA THR A 146 15.77 17.00 -1.29
C THR A 146 14.45 16.48 -1.85
N GLY A 147 13.74 17.36 -2.55
CA GLY A 147 12.43 17.08 -3.13
C GLY A 147 11.27 17.73 -2.39
N PHE A 148 10.52 18.59 -3.10
CA PHE A 148 9.39 19.36 -2.55
C PHE A 148 8.02 18.81 -2.98
N GLY A 149 7.92 17.46 -3.02
CA GLY A 149 6.65 16.75 -3.21
C GLY A 149 5.79 16.75 -1.92
N ARG A 150 4.72 15.97 -1.92
CA ARG A 150 3.78 15.88 -0.79
C ARG A 150 4.47 15.52 0.54
N ILE A 151 5.36 14.52 0.52
CA ILE A 151 6.13 14.10 1.70
C ILE A 151 7.14 15.18 2.11
N GLY A 152 7.91 15.72 1.16
CA GLY A 152 8.89 16.78 1.45
C GLY A 152 8.25 18.02 2.05
N LYS A 153 7.09 18.45 1.56
CA LYS A 153 6.32 19.56 2.14
C LYS A 153 5.91 19.27 3.60
N SER A 154 5.40 18.06 3.87
CA SER A 154 5.00 17.65 5.22
C SER A 154 6.21 17.58 6.17
N LEU A 155 7.32 17.00 5.71
CA LEU A 155 8.56 16.91 6.49
C LEU A 155 9.13 18.30 6.80
N SER A 156 9.20 19.18 5.79
CA SER A 156 9.72 20.54 5.98
C SER A 156 8.89 21.35 6.98
N ALA A 157 7.57 21.23 6.93
CA ALA A 157 6.70 21.89 7.89
C ALA A 157 6.98 21.39 9.34
N LYS A 158 7.17 20.08 9.52
CA LYS A 158 7.49 19.48 10.83
C LYS A 158 8.88 19.93 11.34
N LEU A 159 9.89 19.92 10.46
CA LEU A 159 11.25 20.38 10.80
C LEU A 159 11.25 21.87 11.19
N HIS A 160 10.53 22.70 10.43
CA HIS A 160 10.39 24.12 10.75
C HIS A 160 9.71 24.34 12.12
N ALA A 161 8.65 23.60 12.40
CA ALA A 161 7.95 23.66 13.69
C ALA A 161 8.86 23.24 14.87
N LEU A 162 9.85 22.39 14.64
CA LEU A 162 10.88 22.00 15.61
C LEU A 162 12.05 23.02 15.71
N GLY A 163 12.01 24.09 14.91
CA GLY A 163 13.01 25.15 14.93
C GLY A 163 14.25 24.84 14.09
N ALA A 164 14.17 23.94 13.12
CA ALA A 164 15.27 23.76 12.17
C ALA A 164 15.47 25.02 11.32
N ALA A 165 16.72 25.40 11.11
CA ALA A 165 17.14 26.38 10.12
C ALA A 165 17.44 25.66 8.81
N GLY A 166 16.62 25.84 7.76
CA GLY A 166 16.89 25.13 6.51
C GLY A 166 15.83 25.35 5.44
N GLY A 167 16.15 24.91 4.22
CA GLY A 167 15.32 25.05 3.04
C GLY A 167 15.04 23.71 2.37
N CYS A 168 14.04 23.73 1.48
CA CYS A 168 13.76 22.66 0.53
C CYS A 168 14.30 23.03 -0.85
N VAL A 169 14.85 22.06 -1.56
CA VAL A 169 15.25 22.15 -2.96
C VAL A 169 14.50 21.09 -3.76
#